data_aa9b0c9f6690b2aeeed40cf72e932c57
#
_entry.id   aa9b0c9f6690b2aeeed40cf72e932c57
#
_cell.length_a   1.000
_cell.length_b   1.000
_cell.length_c   1.000
_cell.angle_alpha   90.00
_cell.angle_beta   90.00
_cell.angle_gamma   90.00
#
_symmetry.space_group_name_H-M   'P 1'
#
loop_
_entity.id
_entity.type
_entity.pdbx_description
1 polymer ?
#
loop_
_entity_poly.entity_id
_entity_poly.type
_entity_poly.pdbx_seq_one_letter_code
_entity_poly.pdbx_strand_id
1 'polypeptide(L)'
;MSTIHWLPSTSIFNNNASGSLIIGQPGAGKSFFLLNTMANCLGMRQRVIGIDPKNDLMKLKNISNEIEIIDINNIRAGALNPFTFLDRIDATTLLTIIEMICGKLERSDIISITPIIKDFVTEYKRDNEYKDMQDVADYLFGNQNESAQMIGSLLRLNEDSKYGKLLFTRETNVEPLYLPRDKSFIISIQGMSLPSYSTKVEDYTAEQRFTSAIIFIIIKKLEEILSGKNKIPVNLVLDEAHVLFGNPEMSRVIHNFLALGRSLNISTILASQGMSHFPDTIPQFISSKFMFKSAMNEVEAFLDVYDTSKLDMTKSLDKENVMNGIINLNPGECFYIDRSARHGFCKIVSNYPVEVLTSNPIDRKDYDES
;
A
#
# COMPACT_ATOMS: atom_id res chain seq x y z
N MET A 1 6.36 8.64 33.35
CA MET A 1 6.18 8.15 31.96
C MET A 1 7.56 7.86 31.40
N SER A 2 7.80 6.64 30.94
CA SER A 2 9.05 6.31 30.24
C SER A 2 8.93 6.75 28.78
N THR A 3 9.97 7.35 28.24
CA THR A 3 10.01 7.77 26.83
C THR A 3 10.40 6.55 25.98
N ILE A 4 9.62 6.25 24.95
CA ILE A 4 9.94 5.22 23.95
C ILE A 4 10.41 5.95 22.69
N HIS A 5 11.67 5.73 22.30
CA HIS A 5 12.17 6.13 20.99
C HIS A 5 11.97 4.96 20.02
N TRP A 6 11.07 5.13 19.08
CA TRP A 6 10.77 4.10 18.10
C TRP A 6 11.05 4.59 16.67
N LEU A 7 11.75 3.73 15.93
CA LEU A 7 11.96 3.85 14.49
C LEU A 7 11.68 2.49 13.86
N PRO A 8 11.00 2.43 12.70
CA PRO A 8 10.66 1.17 12.03
C PRO A 8 11.90 0.31 11.76
N SER A 9 12.99 0.91 11.30
CA SER A 9 14.27 0.23 11.01
C SER A 9 14.94 -0.41 12.23
N THR A 10 14.59 0.00 13.45
CA THR A 10 15.17 -0.58 14.69
C THR A 10 14.87 -2.09 14.78
N SER A 11 13.72 -2.52 14.28
CA SER A 11 13.35 -3.94 14.24
C SER A 11 14.31 -4.77 13.37
N ILE A 12 14.77 -4.20 12.25
CA ILE A 12 15.72 -4.84 11.34
C ILE A 12 17.07 -5.03 12.03
N PHE A 13 17.60 -3.99 12.68
CA PHE A 13 18.88 -4.03 13.38
C PHE A 13 18.87 -5.02 14.55
N ASN A 14 17.72 -5.19 15.21
CA ASN A 14 17.55 -6.11 16.34
C ASN A 14 17.18 -7.53 15.92
N ASN A 15 17.34 -7.90 14.64
CA ASN A 15 16.97 -9.22 14.13
C ASN A 15 15.49 -9.61 14.32
N ASN A 16 14.61 -8.62 14.44
CA ASN A 16 13.17 -8.83 14.57
C ASN A 16 12.47 -8.83 13.21
N ALA A 17 11.19 -9.19 13.18
CA ALA A 17 10.33 -8.99 12.02
C ALA A 17 10.32 -7.51 11.63
N SER A 18 10.24 -7.22 10.33
CA SER A 18 10.34 -5.85 9.80
C SER A 18 9.00 -5.12 9.72
N GLY A 19 7.88 -5.79 10.02
CA GLY A 19 6.54 -5.23 9.95
C GLY A 19 6.17 -4.39 11.17
N SER A 20 5.43 -3.32 10.95
CA SER A 20 4.79 -2.50 11.99
C SER A 20 3.34 -2.26 11.64
N LEU A 21 2.46 -2.26 12.64
CA LEU A 21 1.01 -2.12 12.48
C LEU A 21 0.50 -0.93 13.28
N ILE A 22 -0.30 -0.09 12.62
CA ILE A 22 -0.87 1.13 13.21
C ILE A 22 -2.37 1.10 12.98
N ILE A 23 -3.14 0.97 14.07
CA ILE A 23 -4.60 0.85 14.02
C ILE A 23 -5.24 1.97 14.82
N GLY A 24 -6.40 2.45 14.36
CA GLY A 24 -7.21 3.41 15.09
C GLY A 24 -8.27 4.06 14.22
N GLN A 25 -9.33 4.53 14.83
CA GLN A 25 -10.40 5.23 14.13
C GLN A 25 -9.94 6.56 13.50
N PRO A 26 -10.71 7.14 12.56
CA PRO A 26 -10.45 8.48 12.04
C PRO A 26 -10.33 9.52 13.17
N GLY A 27 -9.39 10.46 13.03
CA GLY A 27 -9.16 11.50 14.04
C GLY A 27 -8.39 11.09 15.29
N ALA A 28 -8.02 9.80 15.45
CA ALA A 28 -7.29 9.33 16.63
C ALA A 28 -5.79 9.70 16.65
N GLY A 29 -5.25 10.27 15.57
CA GLY A 29 -3.85 10.74 15.49
C GLY A 29 -2.90 9.82 14.72
N LYS A 30 -3.39 8.79 14.01
CA LYS A 30 -2.56 7.89 13.18
C LYS A 30 -1.70 8.62 12.16
N SER A 31 -2.31 9.49 11.34
CA SER A 31 -1.62 10.23 10.29
C SER A 31 -0.53 11.12 10.87
N PHE A 32 -0.79 11.77 12.01
CA PHE A 32 0.22 12.57 12.70
C PHE A 32 1.40 11.70 13.18
N PHE A 33 1.11 10.53 13.74
CA PHE A 33 2.14 9.56 14.14
C PHE A 33 2.98 9.09 12.95
N LEU A 34 2.34 8.74 11.83
CA LEU A 34 3.01 8.36 10.59
C LEU A 34 3.92 9.48 10.08
N LEU A 35 3.40 10.71 9.97
CA LEU A 35 4.15 11.88 9.53
C LEU A 35 5.39 12.13 10.40
N ASN A 36 5.20 12.17 11.72
CA ASN A 36 6.29 12.39 12.67
C ASN A 36 7.37 11.29 12.57
N THR A 37 6.94 10.03 12.45
CA THR A 37 7.85 8.90 12.30
C THR A 37 8.63 8.98 10.98
N MET A 38 7.95 9.25 9.87
CA MET A 38 8.60 9.35 8.55
C MET A 38 9.52 10.57 8.47
N ALA A 39 9.16 11.68 9.09
CA ALA A 39 10.02 12.86 9.24
C ALA A 39 11.33 12.52 9.98
N ASN A 40 11.23 11.77 11.06
CA ASN A 40 12.41 11.29 11.79
C ASN A 40 13.26 10.34 10.92
N CYS A 41 12.65 9.44 10.15
CA CYS A 41 13.36 8.55 9.23
C CYS A 41 14.13 9.35 8.16
N LEU A 42 13.49 10.36 7.56
CA LEU A 42 14.15 11.28 6.62
C LEU A 42 15.32 12.03 7.25
N GLY A 43 15.12 12.57 8.47
CA GLY A 43 16.18 13.24 9.24
C GLY A 43 17.38 12.33 9.51
N MET A 44 17.17 11.03 9.60
CA MET A 44 18.22 10.00 9.74
C MET A 44 18.74 9.47 8.39
N ARG A 45 18.42 10.13 7.29
CA ARG A 45 18.81 9.77 5.92
C ARG A 45 18.34 8.36 5.49
N GLN A 46 17.24 7.89 6.05
CA GLN A 46 16.57 6.69 5.59
C GLN A 46 15.60 7.03 4.46
N ARG A 47 15.37 6.09 3.56
CA ARG A 47 14.38 6.27 2.49
C ARG A 47 12.97 6.07 3.03
N VAL A 48 12.05 6.88 2.52
CA VAL A 48 10.63 6.76 2.77
C VAL A 48 9.91 6.58 1.42
N ILE A 49 9.14 5.51 1.30
CA ILE A 49 8.29 5.24 0.16
C ILE A 49 6.88 5.05 0.69
N GLY A 50 5.91 5.79 0.17
CA GLY A 50 4.53 5.72 0.65
C GLY A 50 3.50 5.61 -0.45
N ILE A 51 2.41 4.88 -0.18
CA ILE A 51 1.16 4.96 -0.93
C ILE A 51 0.16 5.67 -0.02
N ASP A 52 -0.36 6.80 -0.50
CA ASP A 52 -1.13 7.75 0.30
C ASP A 52 -2.47 8.08 -0.36
N PRO A 53 -3.56 7.49 0.10
CA PRO A 53 -4.90 7.77 -0.43
C PRO A 53 -5.51 9.07 0.08
N LYS A 54 -4.93 9.70 1.12
CA LYS A 54 -5.49 10.87 1.80
C LYS A 54 -4.66 12.14 1.63
N ASN A 55 -3.49 12.06 1.01
CA ASN A 55 -2.49 13.13 0.91
C ASN A 55 -1.94 13.61 2.25
N ASP A 56 -2.05 12.80 3.31
CA ASP A 56 -1.45 13.14 4.59
C ASP A 56 0.08 13.10 4.56
N LEU A 57 0.67 12.12 3.87
CA LEU A 57 2.12 11.95 3.78
C LEU A 57 2.80 12.96 2.85
N MET A 58 2.07 13.59 1.93
CA MET A 58 2.65 14.63 1.07
C MET A 58 3.18 15.83 1.87
N LYS A 59 2.67 16.03 3.10
CA LYS A 59 3.15 17.05 4.04
C LYS A 59 4.62 16.88 4.43
N LEU A 60 5.21 15.70 4.21
CA LEU A 60 6.65 15.46 4.36
C LEU A 60 7.51 16.36 3.45
N LYS A 61 6.93 16.89 2.36
CA LYS A 61 7.58 17.89 1.52
C LYS A 61 7.94 19.17 2.28
N ASN A 62 7.22 19.50 3.34
CA ASN A 62 7.53 20.64 4.22
C ASN A 62 8.82 20.43 5.02
N ILE A 63 9.26 19.18 5.17
CA ILE A 63 10.43 18.81 5.99
C ILE A 63 11.64 18.56 5.10
N SER A 64 11.44 17.96 3.93
CA SER A 64 12.54 17.61 3.03
C SER A 64 12.17 17.87 1.58
N ASN A 65 12.96 18.69 0.90
CA ASN A 65 12.84 18.92 -0.53
C ASN A 65 13.29 17.70 -1.36
N GLU A 66 13.99 16.74 -0.75
CA GLU A 66 14.46 15.53 -1.44
C GLU A 66 13.37 14.48 -1.66
N ILE A 67 12.21 14.64 -0.99
CA ILE A 67 11.08 13.74 -1.20
C ILE A 67 10.30 14.17 -2.45
N GLU A 68 10.02 13.19 -3.31
CA GLU A 68 9.23 13.41 -4.52
C GLU A 68 7.76 13.03 -4.27
N ILE A 69 6.84 13.88 -4.72
CA ILE A 69 5.40 13.59 -4.65
C ILE A 69 4.92 13.26 -6.06
N ILE A 70 4.37 12.07 -6.22
CA ILE A 70 3.86 11.53 -7.49
C ILE A 70 2.34 11.43 -7.36
N ASP A 71 1.63 12.33 -8.02
CA ASP A 71 0.17 12.31 -8.03
C ASP A 71 -0.33 11.55 -9.26
N ILE A 72 -0.97 10.40 -9.02
CA ILE A 72 -1.50 9.54 -10.09
C ILE A 72 -2.58 10.24 -10.93
N ASN A 73 -3.28 11.23 -10.39
CA ASN A 73 -4.28 11.98 -11.16
C ASN A 73 -3.66 12.93 -12.21
N ASN A 74 -2.38 13.26 -12.07
CA ASN A 74 -1.67 14.22 -12.92
C ASN A 74 -0.68 13.57 -13.88
N ILE A 75 -0.61 12.23 -13.94
CA ILE A 75 0.22 11.53 -14.92
C ILE A 75 -0.47 11.45 -16.29
N ARG A 76 0.34 11.32 -17.34
CA ARG A 76 -0.16 11.21 -18.71
C ARG A 76 -0.87 9.88 -18.98
N ALA A 77 -1.71 9.83 -20.00
CA ALA A 77 -2.28 8.60 -20.52
C ALA A 77 -1.16 7.61 -20.89
N GLY A 78 -1.39 6.31 -20.63
CA GLY A 78 -0.43 5.24 -20.90
C GLY A 78 0.78 5.14 -19.96
N ALA A 79 0.95 6.09 -19.03
CA ALA A 79 2.13 6.10 -18.15
C ALA A 79 2.23 4.91 -17.18
N LEU A 80 1.12 4.20 -16.94
CA LEU A 80 1.06 2.96 -16.17
C LEU A 80 0.80 1.73 -17.04
N ASN A 81 1.03 1.83 -18.35
CA ASN A 81 0.99 0.68 -19.23
C ASN A 81 1.88 -0.44 -18.68
N PRO A 82 1.34 -1.62 -18.30
CA PRO A 82 2.12 -2.66 -17.63
C PRO A 82 3.30 -3.20 -18.46
N PHE A 83 3.25 -3.10 -19.78
CA PHE A 83 4.30 -3.56 -20.68
C PHE A 83 5.53 -2.65 -20.71
N THR A 84 5.38 -1.39 -20.36
CA THR A 84 6.47 -0.40 -20.31
C THR A 84 6.83 0.04 -18.90
N PHE A 85 5.86 0.02 -17.99
CA PHE A 85 6.05 0.44 -16.61
C PHE A 85 6.71 -0.65 -15.74
N LEU A 86 6.35 -1.93 -15.92
CA LEU A 86 6.99 -3.05 -15.23
C LEU A 86 8.28 -3.44 -15.95
N ASP A 87 9.33 -3.82 -15.20
CA ASP A 87 10.57 -4.33 -15.77
C ASP A 87 10.35 -5.70 -16.44
N ARG A 88 9.36 -6.45 -15.92
CA ARG A 88 8.97 -7.77 -16.45
C ARG A 88 7.48 -7.99 -16.29
N ILE A 89 6.84 -8.33 -17.40
CA ILE A 89 5.46 -8.82 -17.38
C ILE A 89 5.44 -10.32 -17.70
N ASP A 90 4.65 -11.07 -16.96
CA ASP A 90 4.36 -12.48 -17.22
C ASP A 90 2.85 -12.71 -17.35
N ALA A 91 2.49 -13.89 -17.80
CA ALA A 91 1.10 -14.25 -18.04
C ALA A 91 0.26 -14.20 -16.75
N THR A 92 0.83 -14.53 -15.61
CA THR A 92 0.13 -14.47 -14.31
C THR A 92 -0.17 -13.03 -13.91
N THR A 93 0.81 -12.15 -14.04
CA THR A 93 0.63 -10.71 -13.76
C THR A 93 -0.43 -10.10 -14.69
N LEU A 94 -0.36 -10.42 -16.00
CA LEU A 94 -1.32 -9.93 -16.98
C LEU A 94 -2.74 -10.46 -16.71
N LEU A 95 -2.89 -11.75 -16.42
CA LEU A 95 -4.17 -12.33 -16.02
C LEU A 95 -4.76 -11.64 -14.79
N THR A 96 -3.94 -11.39 -13.77
CA THR A 96 -4.38 -10.69 -12.55
C THR A 96 -4.89 -9.28 -12.88
N ILE A 97 -4.19 -8.53 -13.74
CA ILE A 97 -4.65 -7.20 -14.19
C ILE A 97 -6.00 -7.31 -14.93
N ILE A 98 -6.15 -8.29 -15.82
CA ILE A 98 -7.38 -8.53 -16.55
C ILE A 98 -8.54 -8.86 -15.58
N GLU A 99 -8.32 -9.79 -14.65
CA GLU A 99 -9.31 -10.13 -13.63
C GLU A 99 -9.74 -8.93 -12.79
N MET A 100 -8.79 -8.09 -12.39
CA MET A 100 -9.11 -6.89 -11.64
C MET A 100 -9.96 -5.91 -12.44
N ILE A 101 -9.66 -5.70 -13.71
CA ILE A 101 -10.40 -4.76 -14.58
C ILE A 101 -11.78 -5.30 -14.95
N CYS A 102 -11.86 -6.56 -15.36
CA CYS A 102 -13.11 -7.18 -15.80
C CYS A 102 -14.04 -7.54 -14.62
N GLY A 103 -13.49 -7.68 -13.41
CA GLY A 103 -14.17 -8.21 -12.24
C GLY A 103 -14.06 -9.74 -12.17
N LYS A 104 -14.91 -10.36 -11.36
CA LYS A 104 -14.88 -11.81 -11.14
C LYS A 104 -15.14 -12.56 -12.44
N LEU A 105 -14.12 -13.26 -12.91
CA LEU A 105 -14.22 -14.22 -14.01
C LEU A 105 -14.55 -15.61 -13.46
N GLU A 106 -15.32 -16.38 -14.21
CA GLU A 106 -15.57 -17.77 -13.88
C GLU A 106 -14.28 -18.59 -14.07
N ARG A 107 -14.12 -19.65 -13.27
CA ARG A 107 -12.92 -20.50 -13.37
C ARG A 107 -12.74 -21.11 -14.76
N SER A 108 -13.83 -21.40 -15.45
CA SER A 108 -13.85 -21.88 -16.85
C SER A 108 -13.24 -20.86 -17.81
N ASP A 109 -13.57 -19.56 -17.62
CA ASP A 109 -13.04 -18.48 -18.46
C ASP A 109 -11.54 -18.31 -18.25
N ILE A 110 -11.10 -18.29 -16.97
CA ILE A 110 -9.68 -18.20 -16.63
C ILE A 110 -8.88 -19.36 -17.26
N ILE A 111 -9.39 -20.61 -17.16
CA ILE A 111 -8.75 -21.77 -17.78
C ILE A 111 -8.67 -21.61 -19.29
N SER A 112 -9.73 -21.12 -19.92
CA SER A 112 -9.83 -20.95 -21.37
C SER A 112 -8.87 -19.88 -21.90
N ILE A 113 -8.73 -18.74 -21.20
CA ILE A 113 -7.89 -17.62 -21.67
C ILE A 113 -6.42 -17.77 -21.26
N THR A 114 -6.10 -18.56 -20.23
CA THR A 114 -4.72 -18.72 -19.75
C THR A 114 -3.72 -19.09 -20.85
N PRO A 115 -3.97 -20.09 -21.73
CA PRO A 115 -3.06 -20.39 -22.84
C PRO A 115 -2.94 -19.22 -23.83
N ILE A 116 -4.06 -18.55 -24.15
CA ILE A 116 -4.11 -17.41 -25.08
C ILE A 116 -3.23 -16.25 -24.55
N ILE A 117 -3.33 -15.93 -23.26
CA ILE A 117 -2.50 -14.90 -22.61
C ILE A 117 -1.02 -15.33 -22.57
N LYS A 118 -0.72 -16.60 -22.35
CA LYS A 118 0.66 -17.10 -22.42
C LYS A 118 1.27 -16.93 -23.80
N ASP A 119 0.50 -17.21 -24.83
CA ASP A 119 0.93 -17.04 -26.22
C ASP A 119 1.17 -15.56 -26.52
N PHE A 120 0.25 -14.67 -26.17
CA PHE A 120 0.42 -13.23 -26.31
C PHE A 120 1.71 -12.72 -25.63
N VAL A 121 1.95 -13.10 -24.37
CA VAL A 121 3.15 -12.68 -23.63
C VAL A 121 4.42 -13.29 -24.25
N THR A 122 4.35 -14.48 -24.82
CA THR A 122 5.48 -15.12 -25.50
C THR A 122 5.82 -14.40 -26.80
N GLU A 123 4.81 -14.03 -27.59
CA GLU A 123 4.97 -13.21 -28.81
C GLU A 123 5.56 -11.83 -28.46
N TYR A 124 5.02 -11.14 -27.46
CA TYR A 124 5.55 -9.87 -26.98
C TYR A 124 7.02 -9.95 -26.64
N LYS A 125 7.45 -10.99 -25.89
CA LYS A 125 8.85 -11.16 -25.48
C LYS A 125 9.78 -11.50 -26.67
N ARG A 126 9.26 -12.20 -27.68
CA ARG A 126 10.02 -12.57 -28.88
C ARG A 126 10.22 -11.36 -29.79
N ASP A 127 9.15 -10.62 -30.02
CA ASP A 127 9.13 -9.57 -31.04
C ASP A 127 9.64 -8.24 -30.49
N ASN A 128 9.65 -8.06 -29.16
CA ASN A 128 10.09 -6.85 -28.45
C ASN A 128 9.46 -5.55 -29.00
N GLU A 129 8.22 -5.67 -29.48
CA GLU A 129 7.44 -4.54 -29.98
C GLU A 129 6.72 -3.85 -28.83
N TYR A 130 6.43 -2.55 -29.01
CA TYR A 130 5.56 -1.84 -28.07
C TYR A 130 4.17 -2.50 -28.06
N LYS A 131 3.67 -2.78 -26.85
CA LYS A 131 2.31 -3.28 -26.59
C LYS A 131 1.71 -2.52 -25.43
N ASP A 132 0.39 -2.49 -25.40
CA ASP A 132 -0.38 -1.95 -24.28
C ASP A 132 -1.61 -2.81 -23.98
N MET A 133 -2.44 -2.35 -23.04
CA MET A 133 -3.67 -3.10 -22.70
C MET A 133 -4.71 -3.09 -23.82
N GLN A 134 -4.61 -2.15 -24.77
CA GLN A 134 -5.46 -2.16 -25.98
C GLN A 134 -5.10 -3.33 -26.89
N ASP A 135 -3.81 -3.61 -27.08
CA ASP A 135 -3.35 -4.77 -27.86
C ASP A 135 -3.84 -6.07 -27.24
N VAL A 136 -3.85 -6.17 -25.91
CA VAL A 136 -4.41 -7.33 -25.19
C VAL A 136 -5.90 -7.46 -25.46
N ALA A 137 -6.64 -6.37 -25.38
CA ALA A 137 -8.07 -6.36 -25.62
C ALA A 137 -8.40 -6.79 -27.08
N ASP A 138 -7.62 -6.28 -28.04
CA ASP A 138 -7.77 -6.58 -29.46
C ASP A 138 -7.40 -8.04 -29.78
N TYR A 139 -6.32 -8.53 -29.19
CA TYR A 139 -5.89 -9.93 -29.35
C TYR A 139 -6.92 -10.93 -28.81
N LEU A 140 -7.47 -10.64 -27.62
CA LEU A 140 -8.53 -11.47 -27.04
C LEU A 140 -9.82 -11.39 -27.85
N PHE A 141 -10.23 -10.20 -28.27
CA PHE A 141 -11.45 -10.01 -29.05
C PHE A 141 -11.38 -10.70 -30.43
N GLY A 142 -10.22 -10.70 -31.07
CA GLY A 142 -10.00 -11.37 -32.37
C GLY A 142 -9.84 -12.89 -32.28
N ASN A 143 -9.80 -13.47 -31.07
CA ASN A 143 -9.66 -14.92 -30.89
C ASN A 143 -10.97 -15.67 -31.22
N GLN A 144 -10.87 -16.96 -31.56
CA GLN A 144 -12.05 -17.81 -31.80
C GLN A 144 -12.72 -18.32 -30.51
N ASN A 145 -12.08 -18.18 -29.37
CA ASN A 145 -12.58 -18.62 -28.08
C ASN A 145 -13.61 -17.60 -27.53
N GLU A 146 -14.80 -18.06 -27.19
CA GLU A 146 -15.91 -17.22 -26.73
C GLU A 146 -15.59 -16.45 -25.46
N SER A 147 -14.92 -17.09 -24.46
CA SER A 147 -14.49 -16.43 -23.22
C SER A 147 -13.48 -15.33 -23.52
N ALA A 148 -12.55 -15.56 -24.47
CA ALA A 148 -11.58 -14.55 -24.87
C ALA A 148 -12.27 -13.34 -25.53
N GLN A 149 -13.21 -13.59 -26.47
CA GLN A 149 -13.99 -12.51 -27.11
C GLN A 149 -14.78 -11.68 -26.09
N MET A 150 -15.43 -12.33 -25.14
CA MET A 150 -16.17 -11.67 -24.07
C MET A 150 -15.25 -10.78 -23.24
N ILE A 151 -14.12 -11.31 -22.78
CA ILE A 151 -13.15 -10.57 -21.95
C ILE A 151 -12.52 -9.42 -22.74
N GLY A 152 -12.14 -9.64 -24.00
CA GLY A 152 -11.65 -8.59 -24.90
C GLY A 152 -12.66 -7.45 -25.06
N SER A 153 -13.95 -7.79 -25.19
CA SER A 153 -15.03 -6.79 -25.24
C SER A 153 -15.16 -6.01 -23.95
N LEU A 154 -15.08 -6.66 -22.77
CA LEU A 154 -15.12 -6.02 -21.47
C LEU A 154 -13.94 -5.05 -21.27
N LEU A 155 -12.75 -5.42 -21.69
CA LEU A 155 -11.58 -4.54 -21.65
C LEU A 155 -11.80 -3.29 -22.51
N ARG A 156 -12.25 -3.44 -23.75
CA ARG A 156 -12.53 -2.33 -24.67
C ARG A 156 -13.58 -1.35 -24.16
N LEU A 157 -14.62 -1.83 -23.47
CA LEU A 157 -15.65 -0.97 -22.89
C LEU A 157 -15.11 0.00 -21.83
N ASN A 158 -13.96 -0.29 -21.28
CA ASN A 158 -13.38 0.46 -20.16
C ASN A 158 -12.18 1.34 -20.57
N GLU A 159 -11.74 1.31 -21.84
CA GLU A 159 -10.54 2.05 -22.30
C GLU A 159 -10.66 3.56 -22.08
N ASP A 160 -11.83 4.14 -22.35
CA ASP A 160 -12.10 5.57 -22.23
C ASP A 160 -12.42 6.07 -20.81
N SER A 161 -12.45 5.17 -19.83
CA SER A 161 -12.69 5.55 -18.45
C SER A 161 -11.55 6.45 -17.92
N LYS A 162 -11.84 7.25 -16.89
CA LYS A 162 -10.84 8.17 -16.28
C LYS A 162 -9.51 7.46 -15.98
N TYR A 163 -9.57 6.26 -15.43
CA TYR A 163 -8.39 5.49 -15.03
C TYR A 163 -7.95 4.48 -16.09
N GLY A 164 -8.86 4.07 -16.99
CA GLY A 164 -8.52 3.23 -18.12
C GLY A 164 -7.44 3.86 -18.99
N LYS A 165 -7.52 5.16 -19.24
CA LYS A 165 -6.51 5.91 -20.01
C LYS A 165 -5.08 5.79 -19.48
N LEU A 166 -4.89 5.45 -18.21
CA LEU A 166 -3.55 5.26 -17.65
C LEU A 166 -2.90 3.95 -18.10
N LEU A 167 -3.72 2.95 -18.46
CA LEU A 167 -3.30 1.59 -18.85
C LEU A 167 -3.43 1.36 -20.36
N PHE A 168 -4.45 1.98 -20.97
CA PHE A 168 -4.78 1.85 -22.38
C PHE A 168 -4.34 3.12 -23.11
N THR A 169 -3.61 2.98 -24.19
CA THR A 169 -3.23 4.10 -25.03
C THR A 169 -2.99 3.62 -26.45
N ARG A 170 -3.41 4.41 -27.41
CA ARG A 170 -3.07 4.19 -28.83
C ARG A 170 -1.82 4.92 -29.25
N GLU A 171 -1.23 5.67 -28.32
CA GLU A 171 0.02 6.40 -28.59
C GLU A 171 1.20 5.45 -28.40
N THR A 172 2.00 5.30 -29.40
CA THR A 172 3.26 4.57 -29.34
C THR A 172 4.33 5.44 -28.68
N ASN A 173 5.21 4.81 -27.90
CA ASN A 173 6.35 5.48 -27.23
C ASN A 173 5.95 6.45 -26.09
N VAL A 174 4.88 6.16 -25.36
CA VAL A 174 4.61 6.87 -24.11
C VAL A 174 5.67 6.52 -23.07
N GLU A 175 6.35 7.55 -22.54
CA GLU A 175 7.28 7.34 -21.42
C GLU A 175 6.52 6.86 -20.19
N PRO A 176 6.90 5.71 -19.61
CA PRO A 176 6.28 5.20 -18.40
C PRO A 176 6.56 6.14 -17.22
N LEU A 177 5.68 6.08 -16.23
CA LEU A 177 5.91 6.77 -14.95
C LEU A 177 7.26 6.31 -14.36
N TYR A 178 8.11 7.28 -14.06
CA TYR A 178 9.38 7.00 -13.40
C TYR A 178 9.21 6.96 -11.89
N LEU A 179 9.60 5.86 -11.26
CA LEU A 179 9.72 5.74 -9.81
C LEU A 179 11.21 5.71 -9.42
N PRO A 180 11.69 6.64 -8.58
CA PRO A 180 13.10 6.73 -8.20
C PRO A 180 13.57 5.47 -7.45
N ARG A 181 14.73 4.92 -7.83
CA ARG A 181 15.31 3.74 -7.14
C ARG A 181 16.12 4.09 -5.89
N ASP A 182 16.55 5.33 -5.74
CA ASP A 182 17.50 5.79 -4.72
C ASP A 182 16.97 6.95 -3.87
N LYS A 183 15.81 7.50 -4.18
CA LYS A 183 15.19 8.63 -3.48
C LYS A 183 13.95 8.20 -2.69
N SER A 184 13.53 9.07 -1.80
CA SER A 184 12.24 8.98 -1.13
C SER A 184 11.14 9.53 -2.03
N PHE A 185 9.96 8.89 -2.04
CA PHE A 185 8.80 9.39 -2.76
C PHE A 185 7.49 8.93 -2.13
N ILE A 186 6.45 9.70 -2.35
CA ILE A 186 5.07 9.37 -1.97
C ILE A 186 4.21 9.32 -3.23
N ILE A 187 3.49 8.24 -3.42
CA ILE A 187 2.50 8.08 -4.48
C ILE A 187 1.14 8.46 -3.91
N SER A 188 0.62 9.60 -4.35
CA SER A 188 -0.72 10.05 -4.03
C SER A 188 -1.72 9.38 -4.95
N ILE A 189 -2.69 8.71 -4.34
CA ILE A 189 -3.86 8.13 -5.00
C ILE A 189 -5.16 8.78 -4.51
N GLN A 190 -5.07 10.03 -4.02
CA GLN A 190 -6.22 10.78 -3.53
C GLN A 190 -7.27 10.94 -4.63
N GLY A 191 -8.54 10.77 -4.25
CA GLY A 191 -9.67 10.89 -5.17
C GLY A 191 -9.89 9.67 -6.07
N MET A 192 -9.06 8.63 -5.95
CA MET A 192 -9.36 7.33 -6.53
C MET A 192 -10.43 6.63 -5.68
N SER A 193 -11.33 5.91 -6.34
CA SER A 193 -12.41 5.17 -5.68
C SER A 193 -11.86 3.89 -5.06
N LEU A 194 -11.52 3.93 -3.78
CA LEU A 194 -11.06 2.76 -3.04
C LEU A 194 -12.26 1.91 -2.59
N PRO A 195 -12.19 0.57 -2.70
CA PRO A 195 -13.21 -0.29 -2.12
C PRO A 195 -13.16 -0.21 -0.59
N SER A 196 -14.32 -0.25 0.06
CA SER A 196 -14.36 -0.37 1.52
C SER A 196 -13.99 -1.81 1.93
N TYR A 197 -13.52 -1.98 3.16
CA TYR A 197 -13.18 -3.30 3.69
C TYR A 197 -14.35 -4.31 3.60
N SER A 198 -15.58 -3.84 3.79
CA SER A 198 -16.78 -4.69 3.74
C SER A 198 -17.27 -5.01 2.33
N THR A 199 -16.76 -4.33 1.31
CA THR A 199 -17.18 -4.54 -0.08
C THR A 199 -16.51 -5.81 -0.64
N LYS A 200 -17.29 -6.77 -1.08
CA LYS A 200 -16.75 -7.95 -1.75
C LYS A 200 -16.19 -7.57 -3.12
N VAL A 201 -15.16 -8.27 -3.58
CA VAL A 201 -14.53 -8.02 -4.89
C VAL A 201 -15.53 -8.09 -6.04
N GLU A 202 -16.52 -8.97 -5.95
CA GLU A 202 -17.59 -9.11 -6.93
C GLU A 202 -18.50 -7.89 -7.02
N ASP A 203 -18.61 -7.10 -5.94
CA ASP A 203 -19.46 -5.91 -5.85
C ASP A 203 -18.71 -4.60 -6.18
N TYR A 204 -17.44 -4.68 -6.58
CA TYR A 204 -16.64 -3.49 -6.93
C TYR A 204 -17.22 -2.76 -8.13
N THR A 205 -17.36 -1.45 -8.03
CA THR A 205 -17.67 -0.60 -9.19
C THR A 205 -16.54 -0.65 -10.22
N ALA A 206 -16.80 -0.24 -11.45
CA ALA A 206 -15.76 -0.17 -12.49
C ALA A 206 -14.56 0.69 -12.03
N GLU A 207 -14.82 1.84 -11.39
CA GLU A 207 -13.75 2.70 -10.87
C GLU A 207 -12.92 2.02 -9.76
N GLN A 208 -13.57 1.28 -8.84
CA GLN A 208 -12.88 0.52 -7.80
C GLN A 208 -12.02 -0.60 -8.38
N ARG A 209 -12.48 -1.26 -9.44
CA ARG A 209 -11.71 -2.27 -10.15
C ARG A 209 -10.45 -1.68 -10.79
N PHE A 210 -10.58 -0.56 -11.50
CA PHE A 210 -9.41 0.13 -12.07
C PHE A 210 -8.45 0.64 -10.99
N THR A 211 -8.97 1.21 -9.92
CA THR A 211 -8.14 1.63 -8.78
C THR A 211 -7.34 0.46 -8.23
N SER A 212 -7.96 -0.70 -8.05
CA SER A 212 -7.28 -1.92 -7.58
C SER A 212 -6.21 -2.39 -8.56
N ALA A 213 -6.49 -2.38 -9.87
CA ALA A 213 -5.51 -2.75 -10.90
C ALA A 213 -4.31 -1.80 -10.92
N ILE A 214 -4.54 -0.49 -10.81
CA ILE A 214 -3.47 0.53 -10.75
C ILE A 214 -2.61 0.33 -9.51
N ILE A 215 -3.22 0.15 -8.34
CA ILE A 215 -2.49 -0.11 -7.09
C ILE A 215 -1.68 -1.40 -7.22
N PHE A 216 -2.22 -2.46 -7.81
CA PHE A 216 -1.51 -3.70 -8.06
C PHE A 216 -0.26 -3.49 -8.93
N ILE A 217 -0.40 -2.78 -10.05
CA ILE A 217 0.72 -2.47 -10.95
C ILE A 217 1.81 -1.65 -10.22
N ILE A 218 1.41 -0.67 -9.41
CA ILE A 218 2.33 0.12 -8.58
C ILE A 218 3.06 -0.77 -7.56
N ILE A 219 2.33 -1.63 -6.84
CA ILE A 219 2.92 -2.55 -5.86
C ILE A 219 3.88 -3.55 -6.53
N LYS A 220 3.53 -4.04 -7.72
CA LYS A 220 4.43 -4.89 -8.52
C LYS A 220 5.71 -4.15 -8.88
N LYS A 221 5.61 -2.88 -9.32
CA LYS A 221 6.79 -2.06 -9.59
C LYS A 221 7.63 -1.80 -8.35
N LEU A 222 7.02 -1.58 -7.19
CA LEU A 222 7.75 -1.46 -5.93
C LEU A 222 8.46 -2.79 -5.57
N GLU A 223 7.84 -3.94 -5.82
CA GLU A 223 8.50 -5.26 -5.64
C GLU A 223 9.76 -5.35 -6.50
N GLU A 224 9.72 -4.92 -7.76
CA GLU A 224 10.89 -4.90 -8.67
C GLU A 224 11.99 -3.94 -8.17
N ILE A 225 11.62 -2.71 -7.80
CA ILE A 225 12.56 -1.69 -7.32
C ILE A 225 13.25 -2.12 -6.02
N LEU A 226 12.53 -2.79 -5.15
CA LEU A 226 12.96 -3.16 -3.80
C LEU A 226 13.46 -4.62 -3.70
N SER A 227 13.51 -5.38 -4.78
CA SER A 227 13.89 -6.80 -4.80
C SER A 227 15.33 -7.08 -4.36
N GLY A 228 16.23 -6.09 -4.45
CA GLY A 228 17.62 -6.20 -4.01
C GLY A 228 17.84 -5.70 -2.59
N LYS A 229 18.95 -6.10 -1.94
CA LYS A 229 19.32 -5.58 -0.63
C LYS A 229 19.61 -4.09 -0.71
N ASN A 230 18.79 -3.28 -0.05
CA ASN A 230 18.95 -1.84 -0.03
C ASN A 230 20.14 -1.43 0.84
N LYS A 231 20.99 -0.51 0.34
CA LYS A 231 22.18 -0.02 1.05
C LYS A 231 21.80 0.77 2.31
N ILE A 232 20.73 1.54 2.23
CA ILE A 232 20.16 2.30 3.35
C ILE A 232 18.77 1.75 3.69
N PRO A 233 18.33 1.85 4.94
CA PRO A 233 16.99 1.38 5.33
C PRO A 233 15.90 2.07 4.51
N VAL A 234 14.92 1.29 4.07
CA VAL A 234 13.73 1.76 3.37
C VAL A 234 12.51 1.56 4.28
N ASN A 235 11.75 2.61 4.48
CA ASN A 235 10.49 2.56 5.22
C ASN A 235 9.35 2.62 4.19
N LEU A 236 8.72 1.47 3.93
CA LEU A 236 7.55 1.35 3.05
C LEU A 236 6.28 1.58 3.86
N VAL A 237 5.58 2.65 3.59
CA VAL A 237 4.35 3.05 4.28
C VAL A 237 3.15 2.81 3.39
N LEU A 238 2.22 2.01 3.89
CA LEU A 238 0.98 1.68 3.22
C LEU A 238 -0.18 2.16 4.11
N ASP A 239 -0.66 3.37 3.83
CA ASP A 239 -1.85 3.89 4.53
C ASP A 239 -3.11 3.28 3.91
N GLU A 240 -4.14 3.06 4.71
CA GLU A 240 -5.34 2.29 4.37
C GLU A 240 -5.01 0.92 3.75
N ALA A 241 -4.05 0.22 4.37
CA ALA A 241 -3.48 -1.03 3.85
C ALA A 241 -4.51 -2.15 3.58
N HIS A 242 -5.72 -2.06 4.13
CA HIS A 242 -6.79 -3.03 3.89
C HIS A 242 -7.13 -3.21 2.41
N VAL A 243 -7.00 -2.16 1.60
CA VAL A 243 -7.25 -2.21 0.16
C VAL A 243 -6.35 -3.24 -0.54
N LEU A 244 -5.14 -3.47 0.01
CA LEU A 244 -4.14 -4.36 -0.56
C LEU A 244 -4.44 -5.85 -0.28
N PHE A 245 -5.32 -6.15 0.65
CA PHE A 245 -5.65 -7.53 1.03
C PHE A 245 -6.92 -8.07 0.36
N GLY A 246 -7.62 -7.24 -0.39
CA GLY A 246 -8.78 -7.65 -1.19
C GLY A 246 -8.44 -8.56 -2.37
N ASN A 247 -7.19 -8.58 -2.81
CA ASN A 247 -6.72 -9.44 -3.90
C ASN A 247 -5.58 -10.37 -3.44
N PRO A 248 -5.61 -11.68 -3.75
CA PRO A 248 -4.60 -12.65 -3.33
C PRO A 248 -3.17 -12.31 -3.78
N GLU A 249 -2.99 -11.80 -5.02
CA GLU A 249 -1.67 -11.46 -5.55
C GLU A 249 -1.09 -10.20 -4.89
N MET A 250 -1.90 -9.16 -4.63
CA MET A 250 -1.46 -8.02 -3.84
C MET A 250 -1.09 -8.45 -2.41
N SER A 251 -1.93 -9.26 -1.78
CA SER A 251 -1.66 -9.83 -0.46
C SER A 251 -0.32 -10.59 -0.44
N ARG A 252 -0.03 -11.39 -1.47
CA ARG A 252 1.24 -12.13 -1.62
C ARG A 252 2.44 -11.18 -1.67
N VAL A 253 2.38 -10.10 -2.43
CA VAL A 253 3.48 -9.13 -2.52
C VAL A 253 3.73 -8.44 -1.17
N ILE A 254 2.66 -8.05 -0.46
CA ILE A 254 2.80 -7.48 0.89
C ILE A 254 3.39 -8.49 1.86
N HIS A 255 2.97 -9.75 1.81
CA HIS A 255 3.58 -10.83 2.57
C HIS A 255 5.09 -10.95 2.30
N ASN A 256 5.52 -10.84 1.04
CA ASN A 256 6.94 -10.87 0.67
C ASN A 256 7.71 -9.71 1.32
N PHE A 257 7.18 -8.48 1.27
CA PHE A 257 7.80 -7.34 1.95
C PHE A 257 7.93 -7.54 3.45
N LEU A 258 6.92 -8.10 4.09
CA LEU A 258 6.94 -8.39 5.52
C LEU A 258 7.90 -9.53 5.87
N ALA A 259 7.90 -10.62 5.10
CA ALA A 259 8.72 -11.80 5.35
C ALA A 259 10.20 -11.57 5.03
N LEU A 260 10.49 -10.91 3.90
CA LEU A 260 11.84 -10.67 3.41
C LEU A 260 12.41 -9.32 3.82
N GLY A 261 11.62 -8.44 4.41
CA GLY A 261 11.99 -7.05 4.69
C GLY A 261 13.32 -6.91 5.42
N ARG A 262 13.59 -7.78 6.39
CA ARG A 262 14.87 -7.78 7.11
C ARG A 262 16.06 -8.04 6.18
N SER A 263 15.98 -9.02 5.29
CA SER A 263 17.08 -9.36 4.36
C SER A 263 17.24 -8.28 3.28
N LEU A 264 16.17 -7.59 2.92
CA LEU A 264 16.15 -6.52 1.93
C LEU A 264 16.40 -5.14 2.53
N ASN A 265 16.53 -5.01 3.84
CA ASN A 265 16.64 -3.74 4.58
C ASN A 265 15.40 -2.85 4.39
N ILE A 266 14.21 -3.46 4.45
CA ILE A 266 12.92 -2.79 4.30
C ILE A 266 12.11 -2.96 5.58
N SER A 267 11.59 -1.85 6.13
CA SER A 267 10.58 -1.83 7.17
C SER A 267 9.22 -1.53 6.54
N THR A 268 8.26 -2.43 6.68
CA THR A 268 6.92 -2.25 6.13
C THR A 268 5.96 -1.79 7.23
N ILE A 269 5.32 -0.66 7.03
CA ILE A 269 4.37 -0.05 7.96
C ILE A 269 3.00 -0.12 7.33
N LEU A 270 2.11 -0.84 8.00
CA LEU A 270 0.72 -1.00 7.60
C LEU A 270 -0.15 -0.14 8.53
N ALA A 271 -0.93 0.77 7.96
CA ALA A 271 -1.91 1.54 8.71
C ALA A 271 -3.33 1.23 8.27
N SER A 272 -4.27 1.15 9.20
CA SER A 272 -5.69 0.91 8.92
C SER A 272 -6.57 1.41 10.06
N GLN A 273 -7.89 1.38 9.83
CA GLN A 273 -8.87 1.80 10.81
C GLN A 273 -9.25 0.69 11.79
N GLY A 274 -9.10 -0.58 11.41
CA GLY A 274 -9.45 -1.74 12.23
C GLY A 274 -8.48 -2.89 12.09
N MET A 275 -8.42 -3.72 13.13
CA MET A 275 -7.65 -4.98 13.14
C MET A 275 -8.29 -6.03 12.24
N SER A 276 -9.62 -6.07 12.19
CA SER A 276 -10.43 -6.94 11.33
C SER A 276 -10.12 -6.78 9.84
N HIS A 277 -9.44 -5.70 9.47
CA HIS A 277 -9.05 -5.40 8.09
C HIS A 277 -7.84 -6.23 7.59
N PHE A 278 -7.19 -6.99 8.45
CA PHE A 278 -6.00 -7.74 8.11
C PHE A 278 -6.24 -9.25 8.14
N PRO A 279 -5.69 -10.01 7.17
CA PRO A 279 -5.67 -11.46 7.25
C PRO A 279 -4.96 -11.97 8.51
N ASP A 280 -5.43 -13.09 9.06
CA ASP A 280 -4.88 -13.73 10.28
C ASP A 280 -3.39 -14.07 10.17
N THR A 281 -2.86 -14.12 8.95
CA THR A 281 -1.45 -14.41 8.68
C THR A 281 -0.53 -13.19 8.85
N ILE A 282 -1.05 -11.96 8.84
CA ILE A 282 -0.24 -10.73 8.93
C ILE A 282 0.40 -10.53 10.31
N PRO A 283 -0.30 -10.75 11.43
CA PRO A 283 0.22 -10.48 12.76
C PRO A 283 1.55 -11.13 13.10
N GLN A 284 1.84 -12.31 12.55
CA GLN A 284 3.11 -13.04 12.79
C GLN A 284 4.36 -12.29 12.26
N PHE A 285 4.19 -11.42 11.26
CA PHE A 285 5.27 -10.62 10.66
C PHE A 285 5.43 -9.25 11.32
N ILE A 286 4.59 -8.92 12.29
CA ILE A 286 4.58 -7.61 12.93
C ILE A 286 5.39 -7.63 14.22
N SER A 287 6.38 -6.75 14.31
CA SER A 287 7.21 -6.58 15.50
C SER A 287 6.71 -5.47 16.41
N SER A 288 6.15 -4.42 15.86
CA SER A 288 5.67 -3.25 16.61
C SER A 288 4.23 -2.94 16.25
N LYS A 289 3.38 -2.77 17.25
CA LYS A 289 1.95 -2.57 17.11
C LYS A 289 1.54 -1.36 17.91
N PHE A 290 0.78 -0.49 17.27
CA PHE A 290 0.25 0.74 17.86
C PHE A 290 -1.27 0.75 17.68
N MET A 291 -1.97 0.75 18.79
CA MET A 291 -3.42 0.84 18.83
C MET A 291 -3.82 2.20 19.36
N PHE A 292 -4.33 3.04 18.49
CA PHE A 292 -4.98 4.30 18.84
C PHE A 292 -6.42 4.06 19.24
N LYS A 293 -7.10 5.11 19.70
CA LYS A 293 -8.54 5.02 20.00
C LYS A 293 -9.30 4.29 18.90
N SER A 294 -10.06 3.28 19.27
CA SER A 294 -10.82 2.42 18.35
C SER A 294 -12.10 1.93 19.01
N ALA A 295 -13.01 1.36 18.22
CA ALA A 295 -14.20 0.69 18.71
C ALA A 295 -13.86 -0.57 19.50
N MET A 296 -14.72 -0.97 20.43
CA MET A 296 -14.52 -2.10 21.35
C MET A 296 -14.16 -3.39 20.61
N ASN A 297 -14.92 -3.75 19.58
CA ASN A 297 -14.70 -4.97 18.78
C ASN A 297 -13.32 -5.01 18.12
N GLU A 298 -12.80 -3.87 17.67
CA GLU A 298 -11.47 -3.77 17.06
C GLU A 298 -10.36 -3.89 18.12
N VAL A 299 -10.60 -3.37 19.32
CA VAL A 299 -9.68 -3.51 20.47
C VAL A 299 -9.63 -4.97 20.93
N GLU A 300 -10.78 -5.65 21.01
CA GLU A 300 -10.86 -7.08 21.32
C GLU A 300 -10.08 -7.90 20.30
N ALA A 301 -10.37 -7.72 19.01
CA ALA A 301 -9.68 -8.42 17.93
C ALA A 301 -8.15 -8.19 17.97
N PHE A 302 -7.70 -6.98 18.28
CA PHE A 302 -6.29 -6.66 18.43
C PHE A 302 -5.65 -7.42 19.60
N LEU A 303 -6.30 -7.42 20.77
CA LEU A 303 -5.77 -8.08 21.97
C LEU A 303 -5.83 -9.61 21.88
N ASP A 304 -6.79 -10.18 21.14
CA ASP A 304 -6.92 -11.63 20.94
C ASP A 304 -5.85 -12.18 20.01
N VAL A 305 -5.51 -11.44 18.95
CA VAL A 305 -4.46 -11.83 18.02
C VAL A 305 -3.08 -11.78 18.67
N TYR A 306 -2.84 -10.82 19.52
CA TYR A 306 -1.57 -10.70 20.23
C TYR A 306 -1.73 -11.31 21.61
N ASP A 307 -1.51 -12.62 21.67
CA ASP A 307 -1.59 -13.46 22.88
C ASP A 307 -1.15 -12.72 24.15
N THR A 308 -2.13 -12.14 24.81
CA THR A 308 -1.92 -11.39 26.05
C THR A 308 -1.50 -12.30 27.21
N SER A 309 -1.56 -13.63 27.04
CA SER A 309 -1.07 -14.60 28.05
C SER A 309 0.44 -14.56 28.21
N LYS A 310 1.18 -14.09 27.19
CA LYS A 310 2.63 -13.80 27.27
C LYS A 310 2.97 -12.43 27.85
N LEU A 311 1.98 -11.53 27.94
CA LEU A 311 2.10 -10.35 28.74
C LEU A 311 2.06 -10.84 30.18
N ASP A 312 3.10 -10.57 30.97
CA ASP A 312 3.10 -10.87 32.39
C ASP A 312 2.07 -9.97 33.10
N MET A 313 0.80 -10.30 32.84
CA MET A 313 -0.37 -9.59 33.33
C MET A 313 -0.61 -9.85 34.83
N THR A 314 0.21 -10.67 35.44
CA THR A 314 0.05 -11.00 36.88
C THR A 314 0.29 -9.83 37.81
N LYS A 315 0.75 -8.67 37.28
CA LYS A 315 1.17 -7.55 38.15
C LYS A 315 0.35 -6.27 38.05
N SER A 316 -0.62 -6.07 37.13
CA SER A 316 -1.51 -4.88 37.24
C SER A 316 -2.50 -4.55 36.13
N LEU A 317 -2.59 -5.24 35.02
CA LEU A 317 -3.50 -4.84 33.94
C LEU A 317 -4.35 -6.03 33.49
N ASP A 318 -5.51 -6.13 34.05
CA ASP A 318 -6.61 -6.93 33.54
C ASP A 318 -6.90 -6.52 32.08
N LYS A 319 -7.16 -7.50 31.19
CA LYS A 319 -7.51 -7.25 29.78
C LYS A 319 -8.59 -6.17 29.65
N GLU A 320 -9.57 -6.18 30.55
CA GLU A 320 -10.65 -5.19 30.61
C GLU A 320 -10.15 -3.78 30.88
N ASN A 321 -9.17 -3.60 31.76
CA ASN A 321 -8.59 -2.28 32.05
C ASN A 321 -7.79 -1.75 30.84
N VAL A 322 -7.07 -2.62 30.12
CA VAL A 322 -6.38 -2.23 28.89
C VAL A 322 -7.37 -1.82 27.81
N MET A 323 -8.42 -2.61 27.61
CA MET A 323 -9.49 -2.31 26.66
C MET A 323 -10.14 -0.95 26.97
N ASN A 324 -10.56 -0.74 28.22
CA ASN A 324 -11.14 0.52 28.66
C ASN A 324 -10.15 1.69 28.49
N GLY A 325 -8.86 1.46 28.76
CA GLY A 325 -7.82 2.44 28.52
C GLY A 325 -7.71 2.84 27.04
N ILE A 326 -7.69 1.88 26.10
CA ILE A 326 -7.59 2.14 24.66
C ILE A 326 -8.81 2.90 24.12
N ILE A 327 -10.03 2.51 24.53
CA ILE A 327 -11.27 3.15 24.08
C ILE A 327 -11.32 4.63 24.50
N ASN A 328 -10.72 4.97 25.64
CA ASN A 328 -10.73 6.31 26.23
C ASN A 328 -9.48 7.14 25.88
N LEU A 329 -8.60 6.68 24.97
CA LEU A 329 -7.44 7.45 24.54
C LEU A 329 -7.84 8.79 23.90
N ASN A 330 -7.03 9.80 24.16
CA ASN A 330 -7.12 11.09 23.47
C ASN A 330 -6.39 11.03 22.10
N PRO A 331 -6.71 11.94 21.17
CA PRO A 331 -5.93 12.08 19.93
C PRO A 331 -4.42 12.26 20.24
N GLY A 332 -3.59 11.47 19.56
CA GLY A 332 -2.14 11.47 19.77
C GLY A 332 -1.66 10.59 20.94
N GLU A 333 -2.55 9.82 21.53
CA GLU A 333 -2.21 8.76 22.47
C GLU A 333 -2.45 7.39 21.85
N CYS A 334 -1.62 6.40 22.19
CA CYS A 334 -1.75 5.04 21.71
C CYS A 334 -1.34 4.01 22.75
N PHE A 335 -1.80 2.80 22.59
CA PHE A 335 -1.28 1.63 23.28
C PHE A 335 -0.27 0.93 22.38
N TYR A 336 0.92 0.65 22.91
CA TYR A 336 2.04 0.05 22.18
C TYR A 336 2.31 -1.36 22.69
N ILE A 337 2.59 -2.29 21.78
CA ILE A 337 3.10 -3.63 22.08
C ILE A 337 4.23 -3.96 21.10
N ASP A 338 5.36 -4.44 21.61
CA ASP A 338 6.43 -4.99 20.78
C ASP A 338 6.49 -6.53 20.80
N ARG A 339 7.40 -7.09 20.02
CA ARG A 339 7.59 -8.54 19.93
C ARG A 339 8.10 -9.16 21.24
N SER A 340 8.77 -8.38 22.08
CA SER A 340 9.26 -8.83 23.40
C SER A 340 8.20 -8.69 24.48
N ALA A 341 6.94 -8.46 24.08
CA ALA A 341 5.79 -8.22 24.96
C ALA A 341 5.93 -6.96 25.84
N ARG A 342 6.88 -6.05 25.56
CA ARG A 342 6.89 -4.75 26.20
C ARG A 342 5.70 -3.95 25.69
N HIS A 343 4.94 -3.42 26.61
CA HIS A 343 3.67 -2.73 26.30
C HIS A 343 3.44 -1.54 27.23
N GLY A 344 2.53 -0.67 26.82
CA GLY A 344 2.09 0.45 27.63
C GLY A 344 1.40 1.55 26.84
N PHE A 345 0.79 2.45 27.57
CA PHE A 345 0.18 3.65 27.02
C PHE A 345 1.26 4.71 26.76
N CYS A 346 1.24 5.28 25.56
CA CYS A 346 2.21 6.23 25.08
C CYS A 346 1.50 7.49 24.57
N LYS A 347 2.16 8.63 24.73
CA LYS A 347 1.79 9.88 24.08
C LYS A 347 2.82 10.20 23.02
N ILE A 348 2.36 10.58 21.83
CA ILE A 348 3.25 10.96 20.75
C ILE A 348 3.86 12.32 21.03
N VAL A 349 5.19 12.39 20.98
CA VAL A 349 5.94 13.63 21.05
C VAL A 349 6.57 13.85 19.69
N SER A 350 6.34 15.01 19.10
CA SER A 350 6.94 15.40 17.83
C SER A 350 8.25 16.15 18.03
N ASN A 351 9.24 15.85 17.20
CA ASN A 351 10.48 16.59 17.07
C ASN A 351 10.35 17.79 16.12
N TYR A 352 9.21 17.92 15.45
CA TYR A 352 8.92 18.99 14.50
C TYR A 352 7.74 19.82 15.00
N PRO A 353 7.70 21.13 14.71
CA PRO A 353 6.52 21.93 15.00
C PRO A 353 5.27 21.32 14.37
N VAL A 354 4.18 21.32 15.13
CA VAL A 354 2.91 20.70 14.68
C VAL A 354 2.42 21.37 13.39
N GLU A 355 2.59 22.67 13.29
CA GLU A 355 2.21 23.48 12.12
C GLU A 355 2.96 23.02 10.86
N VAL A 356 4.22 22.62 10.96
CA VAL A 356 5.01 22.09 9.82
C VAL A 356 4.47 20.76 9.35
N LEU A 357 4.03 19.90 10.28
CA LEU A 357 3.49 18.58 9.98
C LEU A 357 2.02 18.63 9.51
N THR A 358 1.28 19.68 9.85
CA THR A 358 -0.16 19.75 9.58
C THR A 358 -0.53 20.71 8.45
N SER A 359 0.33 21.68 8.12
CA SER A 359 0.08 22.61 7.02
C SER A 359 0.15 21.91 5.66
N ASN A 360 -0.72 22.33 4.74
CA ASN A 360 -0.67 21.85 3.37
C ASN A 360 0.52 22.50 2.63
N PRO A 361 1.38 21.75 1.93
CA PRO A 361 2.50 22.30 1.16
C PRO A 361 2.08 23.32 0.09
N ILE A 362 0.85 23.23 -0.40
CA ILE A 362 0.29 24.15 -1.41
C ILE A 362 0.05 25.55 -0.82
N ASP A 363 -0.33 25.64 0.45
CA ASP A 363 -0.67 26.90 1.10
C ASP A 363 0.57 27.75 1.45
N ARG A 364 1.79 27.20 1.35
CA ARG A 364 3.04 27.93 1.65
C ARG A 364 3.59 28.76 0.50
N LYS A 365 3.21 28.47 -0.75
CA LYS A 365 3.69 29.23 -1.90
C LYS A 365 3.18 30.69 -1.92
N ASP A 366 2.07 30.96 -1.23
CA ASP A 366 1.47 32.28 -1.17
C ASP A 366 2.11 33.21 -0.11
N TYR A 367 2.97 32.70 0.76
CA TYR A 367 3.62 33.48 1.82
C TYR A 367 5.06 33.93 1.51
N ASP A 368 5.71 33.31 0.51
CA ASP A 368 7.08 33.66 0.11
C ASP A 368 7.13 34.72 -1.02
N GLU A 369 5.97 35.15 -1.54
CA GLU A 369 5.85 36.21 -2.54
C GLU A 369 5.24 37.53 -2.01
N SER A 370 5.13 37.71 -0.69
CA SER A 370 4.64 38.95 -0.06
C SER A 370 5.78 39.70 0.70
#